data_26e8ddff84af65615378d974fbe9a6ba
#
_entry.id   26e8ddff84af65615378d974fbe9a6ba
#
_cell.length_a   1.000
_cell.length_b   1.000
_cell.length_c   1.000
_cell.angle_alpha   90.00
_cell.angle_beta   90.00
_cell.angle_gamma   90.00
#
_symmetry.space_group_name_H-M   'P 1'
#
loop_
_entity.id
_entity.type
_entity.pdbx_description
1 polymer ?
#
loop_
_entity_poly.entity_id
_entity_poly.type
_entity_poly.pdbx_seq_one_letter_code
_entity_poly.pdbx_strand_id
1 'polypeptide(L)'
;LPARSEMCIRDSLYTFLLPKTATVHELADQLAKQVSLRPDGTHKIRVFVSAALGRLQRELHMFDSINSIPEGTELFAEEIWPEELALGEDAKLVHMCHFFRDVARVHSVPLRFVLLRNERFADTAKRIQARLDVPDKEFAKFRFALIQTSQYKQPTYLEDDDVVFDHKFLPDDVIGIDHMDRSGRASRLHGLHPQDRGIQIRS
;
A
#
# COMPACT_ATOMS: atom_id res chain seq x y z
N LEU A 1 23.16 0.64 21.30
CA LEU A 1 21.83 1.18 20.99
C LEU A 1 20.97 0.02 20.51
N PRO A 2 19.83 -0.30 21.15
CA PRO A 2 18.99 -1.38 20.69
C PRO A 2 18.39 -0.99 19.34
N ALA A 3 18.57 -1.84 18.33
CA ALA A 3 17.81 -1.79 17.11
C ALA A 3 16.32 -1.93 17.49
N ARG A 4 15.54 -0.88 17.33
CA ARG A 4 14.09 -0.95 17.39
C ARG A 4 13.63 -1.65 16.14
N SER A 5 13.44 -2.95 16.24
CA SER A 5 12.63 -3.72 15.30
C SER A 5 11.17 -3.31 15.51
N GLU A 6 10.82 -2.16 15.02
CA GLU A 6 9.42 -1.78 14.88
C GLU A 6 8.94 -2.31 13.56
N MET A 7 8.13 -3.33 13.61
CA MET A 7 7.27 -3.77 12.51
C MET A 7 6.28 -2.64 12.22
N CYS A 8 6.77 -1.67 11.48
CA CYS A 8 5.99 -0.53 11.04
C CYS A 8 5.77 -0.65 9.54
N ILE A 9 4.67 -1.27 9.18
CA ILE A 9 3.84 -0.64 8.17
C ILE A 9 3.47 0.68 8.83
N ARG A 10 4.25 1.73 8.55
CA ARG A 10 4.10 3.03 9.22
C ARG A 10 2.90 3.72 8.62
N ASP A 11 1.73 3.44 9.19
CA ASP A 11 0.54 4.28 9.01
C ASP A 11 0.80 5.60 9.73
N SER A 12 1.64 6.46 9.14
CA SER A 12 1.87 7.80 9.67
C SER A 12 0.87 8.75 9.04
N LEU A 13 0.14 9.49 9.87
CA LEU A 13 -0.78 10.52 9.43
C LEU A 13 -0.02 11.85 9.29
N TYR A 14 -0.16 12.47 8.14
CA TYR A 14 0.37 13.81 7.87
C TYR A 14 -0.77 14.77 7.55
N THR A 15 -0.66 15.99 8.05
CA THR A 15 -1.61 17.07 7.76
C THR A 15 -0.88 18.18 7.06
N PHE A 16 -1.41 18.63 5.93
CA PHE A 16 -0.86 19.72 5.14
C PHE A 16 -1.87 20.85 5.02
N LEU A 17 -1.37 22.07 5.08
CA LEU A 17 -2.12 23.28 4.72
C LEU A 17 -1.60 23.75 3.36
N LEU A 18 -2.41 23.60 2.34
CA LEU A 18 -2.07 23.96 0.96
C LEU A 18 -3.11 24.91 0.37
N PRO A 19 -2.70 25.82 -0.51
CA PRO A 19 -3.65 26.66 -1.23
C PRO A 19 -4.53 25.80 -2.15
N LYS A 20 -5.78 26.20 -2.37
CA LYS A 20 -6.71 25.47 -3.24
C LYS A 20 -6.20 25.29 -4.69
N THR A 21 -5.30 26.16 -5.11
CA THR A 21 -4.66 26.12 -6.43
C THR A 21 -3.50 25.13 -6.50
N ALA A 22 -3.07 24.56 -5.36
CA ALA A 22 -1.96 23.62 -5.32
C ALA A 22 -2.26 22.35 -6.12
N THR A 23 -1.21 21.73 -6.60
CA THR A 23 -1.24 20.46 -7.34
C THR A 23 -0.91 19.25 -6.45
N VAL A 24 -1.22 18.05 -6.91
CA VAL A 24 -0.79 16.81 -6.26
C VAL A 24 0.74 16.72 -6.17
N HIS A 25 1.46 17.27 -7.16
CA HIS A 25 2.92 17.35 -7.13
C HIS A 25 3.44 18.16 -5.94
N GLU A 26 2.86 19.33 -5.69
CA GLU A 26 3.23 20.17 -4.54
C GLU A 26 2.92 19.49 -3.20
N LEU A 27 1.82 18.70 -3.13
CA LEU A 27 1.53 17.86 -1.97
C LEU A 27 2.60 16.79 -1.79
N ALA A 28 2.96 16.06 -2.85
CA ALA A 28 3.97 15.02 -2.82
C ALA A 28 5.36 15.57 -2.43
N ASP A 29 5.72 16.74 -2.92
CA ASP A 29 6.97 17.42 -2.57
C ASP A 29 7.01 17.86 -1.10
N GLN A 30 5.90 18.32 -0.56
CA GLN A 30 5.81 18.66 0.85
C GLN A 30 5.89 17.42 1.74
N LEU A 31 5.22 16.34 1.33
CA LEU A 31 5.31 15.07 2.03
C LEU A 31 6.75 14.53 2.01
N ALA A 32 7.44 14.56 0.86
CA ALA A 32 8.81 14.10 0.73
C ALA A 32 9.79 14.81 1.68
N LYS A 33 9.52 16.07 2.05
CA LYS A 33 10.32 16.83 3.02
C LYS A 33 10.07 16.42 4.47
N GLN A 34 8.93 15.81 4.76
CA GLN A 34 8.52 15.43 6.13
C GLN A 34 8.77 13.96 6.45
N VAL A 35 8.88 13.11 5.43
CA VAL A 35 9.11 11.68 5.59
C VAL A 35 10.57 11.33 5.35
N SER A 36 11.05 10.31 6.05
CA SER A 36 12.35 9.71 5.74
C SER A 36 12.18 8.74 4.58
N LEU A 37 12.48 9.19 3.37
CA LEU A 37 12.54 8.33 2.19
C LEU A 37 13.75 7.39 2.26
N ARG A 38 13.72 6.31 1.52
CA ARG A 38 14.81 5.32 1.50
C ARG A 38 16.06 5.93 0.87
N PRO A 39 17.26 5.70 1.44
CA PRO A 39 18.50 6.24 0.88
C PRO A 39 18.78 5.74 -0.55
N ASP A 40 18.36 4.52 -0.87
CA ASP A 40 18.49 3.84 -2.16
C ASP A 40 17.18 3.87 -2.98
N GLY A 41 16.20 4.67 -2.55
CA GLY A 41 14.90 4.81 -3.20
C GLY A 41 14.90 5.75 -4.40
N THR A 42 13.74 5.87 -5.05
CA THR A 42 13.58 6.78 -6.18
C THR A 42 13.35 8.22 -5.76
N HIS A 43 13.02 8.44 -4.50
CA HIS A 43 12.56 9.73 -3.95
C HIS A 43 11.32 10.31 -4.66
N LYS A 44 10.62 9.47 -5.44
CA LYS A 44 9.37 9.83 -6.11
C LYS A 44 8.19 9.28 -5.32
N ILE A 45 7.28 10.15 -4.94
CA ILE A 45 6.06 9.77 -4.22
C ILE A 45 4.89 9.77 -5.19
N ARG A 46 4.05 8.75 -5.11
CA ARG A 46 2.72 8.76 -5.72
C ARG A 46 1.65 8.87 -4.65
N VAL A 47 0.53 9.43 -5.03
CA VAL A 47 -0.62 9.63 -4.14
C VAL A 47 -1.82 8.90 -4.72
N PHE A 48 -2.56 8.21 -3.86
CA PHE A 48 -3.75 7.46 -4.21
C PHE A 48 -4.97 8.00 -3.48
N VAL A 49 -6.11 7.90 -4.14
CA VAL A 49 -7.42 7.97 -3.48
C VAL A 49 -7.80 6.59 -2.99
N SER A 50 -8.22 6.47 -1.74
CA SER A 50 -8.79 5.25 -1.22
C SER A 50 -10.22 5.07 -1.72
N ALA A 51 -10.55 3.84 -2.14
CA ALA A 51 -11.93 3.41 -2.25
C ALA A 51 -12.51 3.13 -0.86
N ALA A 52 -13.82 3.09 -0.76
CA ALA A 52 -14.48 2.49 0.40
C ALA A 52 -13.84 1.14 0.72
N LEU A 53 -13.55 0.88 2.00
CA LEU A 53 -12.88 -0.33 2.49
C LEU A 53 -11.34 -0.37 2.29
N GLY A 54 -10.67 0.79 2.17
CA GLY A 54 -9.20 0.84 2.17
C GLY A 54 -8.52 0.22 0.95
N ARG A 55 -9.26 -0.01 -0.14
CA ARG A 55 -8.69 -0.46 -1.41
C ARG A 55 -8.21 0.74 -2.22
N LEU A 56 -7.10 0.58 -2.94
CA LEU A 56 -6.65 1.59 -3.87
C LEU A 56 -7.71 1.77 -4.96
N GLN A 57 -8.23 2.97 -5.10
CA GLN A 57 -9.19 3.28 -6.15
C GLN A 57 -8.49 3.83 -7.39
N ARG A 58 -7.66 4.84 -7.19
CA ARG A 58 -7.03 5.56 -8.29
C ARG A 58 -5.76 6.26 -7.84
N GLU A 59 -4.71 6.17 -8.63
CA GLU A 59 -3.56 7.06 -8.52
C GLU A 59 -3.95 8.44 -9.02
N LEU A 60 -3.61 9.48 -8.25
CA LEU A 60 -3.82 10.86 -8.66
C LEU A 60 -2.71 11.27 -9.63
N HIS A 61 -3.11 12.01 -10.65
CA HIS A 61 -2.14 12.59 -11.57
C HIS A 61 -1.42 13.77 -10.91
N MET A 62 -0.10 13.87 -11.09
CA MET A 62 0.71 14.90 -10.41
C MET A 62 0.29 16.34 -10.71
N PHE A 63 -0.30 16.58 -11.88
CA PHE A 63 -0.81 17.90 -12.28
C PHE A 63 -2.28 18.14 -11.90
N ASP A 64 -2.96 17.16 -11.31
CA ASP A 64 -4.31 17.37 -10.81
C ASP A 64 -4.29 18.44 -9.71
N SER A 65 -5.30 19.32 -9.74
CA SER A 65 -5.49 20.28 -8.65
C SER A 65 -6.03 19.57 -7.41
N ILE A 66 -5.50 19.94 -6.24
CA ILE A 66 -6.01 19.46 -4.95
C ILE A 66 -7.48 19.78 -4.77
N ASN A 67 -7.94 20.90 -5.33
CA ASN A 67 -9.36 21.30 -5.28
C ASN A 67 -10.30 20.35 -6.05
N SER A 68 -9.76 19.48 -6.94
CA SER A 68 -10.54 18.44 -7.62
C SER A 68 -10.79 17.22 -6.76
N ILE A 69 -10.13 17.11 -5.61
CA ILE A 69 -10.28 15.99 -4.68
C ILE A 69 -11.44 16.34 -3.73
N PRO A 70 -12.49 15.51 -3.66
CA PRO A 70 -13.61 15.78 -2.77
C PRO A 70 -13.16 15.89 -1.31
N GLU A 71 -13.76 16.83 -0.57
CA GLU A 71 -13.49 16.98 0.84
C GLU A 71 -13.82 15.70 1.62
N GLY A 72 -12.98 15.35 2.60
CA GLY A 72 -13.10 14.11 3.36
C GLY A 72 -12.61 12.86 2.64
N THR A 73 -12.02 13.00 1.43
CA THR A 73 -11.38 11.88 0.74
C THR A 73 -10.13 11.44 1.48
N GLU A 74 -10.02 10.14 1.74
CA GLU A 74 -8.81 9.55 2.32
C GLU A 74 -7.75 9.37 1.24
N LEU A 75 -6.55 9.89 1.49
CA LEU A 75 -5.41 9.79 0.59
C LEU A 75 -4.32 8.93 1.20
N PHE A 76 -3.70 8.10 0.36
CA PHE A 76 -2.50 7.35 0.70
C PHE A 76 -1.35 7.78 -0.21
N ALA A 77 -0.15 7.68 0.32
CA ALA A 77 1.06 7.96 -0.44
C ALA A 77 2.08 6.86 -0.21
N GLU A 78 2.82 6.52 -1.26
CA GLU A 78 3.95 5.61 -1.18
C GLU A 78 5.12 6.09 -2.05
N GLU A 79 6.34 5.74 -1.68
CA GLU A 79 7.51 5.93 -2.53
C GLU A 79 7.49 4.91 -3.66
N ILE A 80 7.69 5.38 -4.90
CA ILE A 80 7.80 4.50 -6.09
C ILE A 80 9.11 3.73 -5.97
N TRP A 81 9.04 2.41 -6.09
CA TRP A 81 10.22 1.57 -6.00
C TRP A 81 11.03 1.57 -7.31
N PRO A 82 12.36 1.43 -7.25
CA PRO A 82 13.20 1.46 -8.46
C PRO A 82 12.79 0.42 -9.51
N GLU A 83 12.36 -0.77 -9.09
CA GLU A 83 11.90 -1.84 -9.98
C GLU A 83 10.64 -1.46 -10.78
N GLU A 84 9.84 -0.53 -10.28
CA GLU A 84 8.63 -0.05 -10.97
C GLU A 84 8.96 0.91 -12.12
N LEU A 85 10.12 1.56 -12.09
CA LEU A 85 10.55 2.46 -13.15
C LEU A 85 11.09 1.70 -14.38
N ALA A 86 11.43 0.44 -14.21
CA ALA A 86 12.02 -0.43 -15.23
C ALA A 86 11.07 -1.54 -15.67
N LEU A 87 9.75 -1.31 -15.66
CA LEU A 87 8.76 -2.29 -16.08
C LEU A 87 8.96 -2.64 -17.55
N GLY A 88 9.28 -3.91 -17.82
CA GLY A 88 9.35 -4.51 -19.14
C GLY A 88 8.24 -5.54 -19.35
N GLU A 89 8.30 -6.28 -20.46
CA GLU A 89 7.32 -7.34 -20.78
C GLU A 89 7.30 -8.48 -19.76
N ASP A 90 8.40 -8.66 -19.01
CA ASP A 90 8.56 -9.69 -18.00
C ASP A 90 8.21 -9.21 -16.58
N ALA A 91 7.60 -8.04 -16.46
CA ALA A 91 7.20 -7.46 -15.20
C ALA A 91 5.76 -6.94 -15.26
N LYS A 92 5.00 -7.13 -14.19
CA LYS A 92 3.61 -6.70 -14.09
C LYS A 92 3.39 -6.00 -12.76
N LEU A 93 2.89 -4.77 -12.79
CA LEU A 93 2.55 -4.02 -11.59
C LEU A 93 1.13 -4.39 -11.13
N VAL A 94 1.00 -4.82 -9.88
CA VAL A 94 -0.26 -5.22 -9.28
C VAL A 94 -0.55 -4.44 -8.02
N HIS A 95 -1.83 -4.38 -7.64
CA HIS A 95 -2.26 -3.79 -6.37
C HIS A 95 -2.24 -4.85 -5.28
N MET A 96 -1.86 -4.44 -4.07
CA MET A 96 -1.92 -5.26 -2.87
C MET A 96 -2.66 -4.53 -1.76
N CYS A 97 -3.38 -5.29 -0.94
CA CYS A 97 -4.02 -4.76 0.26
C CYS A 97 -3.85 -5.73 1.43
N HIS A 98 -3.88 -5.18 2.64
CA HIS A 98 -3.87 -5.96 3.86
C HIS A 98 -5.31 -6.21 4.33
N PHE A 99 -5.61 -7.42 4.77
CA PHE A 99 -6.90 -7.77 5.33
C PHE A 99 -6.76 -8.80 6.45
N PHE A 100 -7.81 -9.06 7.19
CA PHE A 100 -7.80 -10.09 8.22
C PHE A 100 -9.04 -10.99 8.11
N ARG A 101 -8.83 -12.23 7.65
CA ARG A 101 -9.84 -13.30 7.48
C ARG A 101 -10.97 -12.98 6.50
N ASP A 102 -11.50 -11.78 6.56
CA ASP A 102 -12.57 -11.28 5.69
C ASP A 102 -12.00 -10.17 4.81
N VAL A 103 -12.11 -10.31 3.50
CA VAL A 103 -11.61 -9.34 2.51
C VAL A 103 -12.27 -7.96 2.64
N ALA A 104 -13.38 -7.86 3.34
CA ALA A 104 -14.00 -6.58 3.67
C ALA A 104 -13.32 -5.89 4.87
N ARG A 105 -12.50 -6.61 5.64
CA ARG A 105 -11.76 -6.07 6.79
C ARG A 105 -10.36 -5.66 6.37
N VAL A 106 -10.28 -4.68 5.49
CA VAL A 106 -9.01 -4.10 5.04
C VAL A 106 -8.42 -3.25 6.14
N HIS A 107 -7.12 -3.29 6.29
CA HIS A 107 -6.36 -2.47 7.25
C HIS A 107 -5.01 -2.08 6.64
N SER A 108 -4.27 -1.22 7.31
CA SER A 108 -2.96 -0.71 6.86
C SER A 108 -3.00 -0.02 5.49
N VAL A 109 -1.87 0.45 5.02
CA VAL A 109 -1.75 1.18 3.76
C VAL A 109 -1.69 0.17 2.61
N PRO A 110 -2.56 0.31 1.59
CA PRO A 110 -2.42 -0.47 0.37
C PRO A 110 -1.15 -0.08 -0.39
N LEU A 111 -0.63 -0.99 -1.21
CA LEU A 111 0.62 -0.77 -1.94
C LEU A 111 0.56 -1.34 -3.36
N ARG A 112 1.51 -0.94 -4.19
CA ARG A 112 1.77 -1.59 -5.48
C ARG A 112 3.01 -2.48 -5.40
N PHE A 113 3.02 -3.55 -6.19
CA PHE A 113 4.10 -4.51 -6.19
C PHE A 113 4.36 -5.04 -7.61
N VAL A 114 5.62 -5.33 -7.92
CA VAL A 114 6.02 -5.86 -9.23
C VAL A 114 6.10 -7.38 -9.16
N LEU A 115 5.26 -8.06 -9.95
CA LEU A 115 5.38 -9.49 -10.22
C LEU A 115 6.33 -9.72 -11.38
N LEU A 116 7.16 -10.75 -11.29
CA LEU A 116 8.09 -11.15 -12.35
C LEU A 116 7.59 -12.41 -13.06
N ARG A 117 7.83 -12.46 -14.38
CA ARG A 117 7.49 -13.63 -15.19
C ARG A 117 8.26 -14.87 -14.70
N ASN A 118 7.58 -16.01 -14.66
CA ASN A 118 8.13 -17.30 -14.22
C ASN A 118 8.65 -17.34 -12.77
N GLU A 119 8.38 -16.31 -11.97
CA GLU A 119 8.72 -16.31 -10.55
C GLU A 119 7.69 -17.14 -9.78
N ARG A 120 8.17 -18.10 -8.95
CA ARG A 120 7.30 -18.82 -8.03
C ARG A 120 6.88 -17.92 -6.88
N PHE A 121 5.71 -18.17 -6.34
CA PHE A 121 5.18 -17.34 -5.28
C PHE A 121 6.06 -17.33 -4.01
N ALA A 122 6.74 -18.44 -3.72
CA ALA A 122 7.72 -18.48 -2.62
C ALA A 122 8.81 -17.39 -2.73
N ASP A 123 9.29 -17.08 -3.95
CA ASP A 123 10.29 -16.04 -4.17
C ASP A 123 9.66 -14.63 -4.20
N THR A 124 8.48 -14.51 -4.80
CA THR A 124 7.65 -13.30 -4.71
C THR A 124 7.38 -12.93 -3.24
N ALA A 125 7.03 -13.89 -2.40
CA ALA A 125 6.77 -13.69 -0.97
C ALA A 125 8.00 -13.16 -0.21
N LYS A 126 9.20 -13.66 -0.51
CA LYS A 126 10.46 -13.13 0.05
C LYS A 126 10.69 -11.66 -0.32
N ARG A 127 10.40 -11.28 -1.57
CA ARG A 127 10.49 -9.89 -2.02
C ARG A 127 9.46 -9.00 -1.32
N ILE A 128 8.22 -9.52 -1.13
CA ILE A 128 7.19 -8.83 -0.35
C ILE A 128 7.66 -8.64 1.09
N GLN A 129 8.22 -9.68 1.72
CA GLN A 129 8.75 -9.60 3.07
C GLN A 129 9.83 -8.53 3.21
N ALA A 130 10.79 -8.51 2.28
CA ALA A 130 11.85 -7.51 2.25
C ALA A 130 11.31 -6.09 2.07
N ARG A 131 10.28 -5.93 1.22
CA ARG A 131 9.62 -4.63 1.01
C ARG A 131 8.89 -4.13 2.25
N LEU A 132 8.21 -5.04 2.96
CA LEU A 132 7.45 -4.71 4.17
C LEU A 132 8.35 -4.61 5.42
N ASP A 133 9.62 -4.99 5.31
CA ASP A 133 10.59 -5.05 6.42
C ASP A 133 10.03 -5.83 7.63
N VAL A 134 9.42 -6.98 7.36
CA VAL A 134 8.76 -7.81 8.38
C VAL A 134 9.69 -8.94 8.81
N PRO A 135 9.92 -9.12 10.12
CA PRO A 135 10.72 -10.25 10.63
C PRO A 135 10.12 -11.61 10.29
N ASP A 136 10.96 -12.62 10.07
CA ASP A 136 10.56 -13.99 9.67
C ASP A 136 9.45 -14.57 10.55
N LYS A 137 9.58 -14.42 11.89
CA LYS A 137 8.60 -14.92 12.86
C LYS A 137 7.19 -14.34 12.66
N GLU A 138 7.11 -13.09 12.21
CA GLU A 138 5.83 -12.44 11.94
C GLU A 138 5.36 -12.75 10.53
N PHE A 139 6.26 -12.72 9.56
CA PHE A 139 5.94 -13.01 8.17
C PHE A 139 5.41 -14.45 7.97
N ALA A 140 5.92 -15.41 8.73
CA ALA A 140 5.42 -16.79 8.72
C ALA A 140 3.93 -16.94 9.10
N LYS A 141 3.30 -15.88 9.61
CA LYS A 141 1.87 -15.85 9.94
C LYS A 141 1.02 -15.23 8.83
N PHE A 142 1.68 -14.68 7.81
CA PHE A 142 0.99 -14.06 6.68
C PHE A 142 0.51 -15.14 5.72
N ARG A 143 -0.65 -14.94 5.16
CA ARG A 143 -1.18 -15.72 4.06
C ARG A 143 -1.48 -14.77 2.92
N PHE A 144 -1.37 -15.25 1.72
CA PHE A 144 -1.59 -14.43 0.54
C PHE A 144 -2.74 -15.01 -0.28
N ALA A 145 -3.56 -14.14 -0.84
CA ALA A 145 -4.68 -14.57 -1.64
C ALA A 145 -4.91 -13.66 -2.83
N LEU A 146 -5.32 -14.22 -3.94
CA LEU A 146 -5.87 -13.49 -5.06
C LEU A 146 -7.33 -13.15 -4.75
N ILE A 147 -7.65 -11.86 -4.77
CA ILE A 147 -8.99 -11.33 -4.51
C ILE A 147 -9.54 -10.79 -5.82
N GLN A 148 -10.57 -11.46 -6.33
CA GLN A 148 -11.26 -11.13 -7.59
C GLN A 148 -12.60 -10.46 -7.28
N THR A 149 -12.56 -9.16 -7.01
CA THR A 149 -13.73 -8.41 -6.54
C THR A 149 -14.89 -8.40 -7.52
N SER A 150 -14.61 -8.23 -8.81
CA SER A 150 -15.63 -8.15 -9.86
C SER A 150 -16.40 -9.46 -10.07
N GLN A 151 -15.86 -10.57 -9.59
CA GLN A 151 -16.47 -11.89 -9.78
C GLN A 151 -17.19 -12.41 -8.51
N TYR A 152 -17.21 -11.64 -7.42
CA TYR A 152 -17.79 -12.04 -6.12
C TYR A 152 -17.27 -13.41 -5.63
N LYS A 153 -16.06 -13.78 -6.04
CA LYS A 153 -15.44 -15.05 -5.66
C LYS A 153 -14.81 -14.96 -4.28
N GLN A 154 -14.77 -16.11 -3.62
CA GLN A 154 -13.97 -16.27 -2.42
C GLN A 154 -12.48 -16.06 -2.75
N PRO A 155 -11.68 -15.50 -1.83
CA PRO A 155 -10.24 -15.36 -2.01
C PRO A 155 -9.60 -16.71 -2.35
N THR A 156 -8.78 -16.74 -3.37
CA THR A 156 -7.97 -17.93 -3.71
C THR A 156 -6.61 -17.77 -3.06
N TYR A 157 -6.34 -18.58 -2.04
CA TYR A 157 -5.04 -18.54 -1.36
C TYR A 157 -3.95 -19.07 -2.28
N LEU A 158 -2.80 -18.43 -2.23
CA LEU A 158 -1.64 -18.71 -3.05
C LEU A 158 -0.71 -19.69 -2.32
N GLU A 159 -0.20 -20.66 -3.07
CA GLU A 159 0.77 -21.65 -2.60
C GLU A 159 2.17 -21.31 -3.14
N ASP A 160 3.20 -21.86 -2.52
CA ASP A 160 4.61 -21.56 -2.83
C ASP A 160 4.99 -21.78 -4.30
N ASP A 161 4.36 -22.77 -4.95
CA ASP A 161 4.64 -23.14 -6.35
C ASP A 161 3.83 -22.35 -7.39
N ASP A 162 2.89 -21.51 -6.96
CA ASP A 162 2.07 -20.74 -7.88
C ASP A 162 2.91 -19.72 -8.67
N VAL A 163 2.56 -19.52 -9.95
CA VAL A 163 3.11 -18.47 -10.81
C VAL A 163 2.04 -17.41 -11.02
N VAL A 164 2.03 -16.41 -10.15
CA VAL A 164 0.96 -15.40 -10.10
C VAL A 164 1.01 -14.45 -11.31
N PHE A 165 2.17 -14.30 -11.94
CA PHE A 165 2.33 -13.46 -13.12
C PHE A 165 1.39 -13.84 -14.26
N ASP A 166 1.11 -15.13 -14.46
CA ASP A 166 0.27 -15.63 -15.55
C ASP A 166 -1.22 -15.37 -15.33
N HIS A 167 -1.59 -14.99 -14.11
CA HIS A 167 -2.97 -14.61 -13.82
C HIS A 167 -3.36 -13.34 -14.60
N LYS A 168 -4.55 -13.39 -15.21
CA LYS A 168 -5.13 -12.24 -15.89
C LYS A 168 -5.84 -11.34 -14.88
N PHE A 169 -5.12 -10.34 -14.39
CA PHE A 169 -5.68 -9.35 -13.47
C PHE A 169 -6.69 -8.45 -14.19
N LEU A 170 -7.86 -8.30 -13.62
CA LEU A 170 -8.82 -7.25 -13.93
C LEU A 170 -8.49 -5.99 -13.12
N PRO A 171 -9.02 -4.81 -13.48
CA PRO A 171 -8.69 -3.56 -12.79
C PRO A 171 -8.89 -3.56 -11.27
N ASP A 172 -9.87 -4.33 -10.78
CA ASP A 172 -10.22 -4.42 -9.36
C ASP A 172 -9.64 -5.66 -8.66
N ASP A 173 -8.88 -6.49 -9.38
CA ASP A 173 -8.21 -7.63 -8.79
C ASP A 173 -6.99 -7.17 -7.99
N VAL A 174 -6.82 -7.75 -6.81
CA VAL A 174 -5.70 -7.42 -5.92
C VAL A 174 -5.11 -8.68 -5.31
N ILE A 175 -3.85 -8.61 -4.91
CA ILE A 175 -3.25 -9.61 -4.03
C ILE A 175 -3.48 -9.14 -2.59
N GLY A 176 -4.20 -9.95 -1.84
CA GLY A 176 -4.47 -9.70 -0.44
C GLY A 176 -3.40 -10.33 0.46
N ILE A 177 -3.00 -9.60 1.48
CA ILE A 177 -2.11 -10.08 2.55
C ILE A 177 -2.98 -10.30 3.78
N ASP A 178 -3.29 -11.57 4.08
CA ASP A 178 -4.14 -11.95 5.22
C ASP A 178 -3.28 -12.07 6.49
N HIS A 179 -3.41 -11.10 7.36
CA HIS A 179 -2.77 -11.12 8.67
C HIS A 179 -3.51 -10.22 9.68
N MET A 180 -3.30 -10.47 10.96
CA MET A 180 -3.94 -9.69 12.01
C MET A 180 -3.47 -8.23 12.00
N ASP A 181 -4.42 -7.31 12.02
CA ASP A 181 -4.14 -5.88 12.24
C ASP A 181 -3.61 -5.66 13.67
N ARG A 182 -2.36 -5.22 13.78
CA ARG A 182 -1.72 -4.88 15.05
C ARG A 182 -1.66 -3.37 15.31
N SER A 183 -1.98 -2.55 14.33
CA SER A 183 -1.98 -1.09 14.45
C SER A 183 -2.97 -0.61 15.52
N GLY A 184 -4.12 -1.26 15.62
CA GLY A 184 -5.15 -0.94 16.63
C GLY A 184 -4.74 -1.13 18.09
N ARG A 185 -3.71 -1.95 18.39
CA ARG A 185 -3.18 -2.08 19.75
C ARG A 185 -2.27 -0.91 20.14
N ALA A 186 -1.46 -0.42 19.22
CA ALA A 186 -0.60 0.73 19.46
C ALA A 186 -1.43 2.03 19.58
N SER A 187 -2.46 2.21 18.75
CA SER A 187 -3.38 3.36 18.81
C SER A 187 -4.15 3.46 20.14
N ARG A 188 -4.58 2.32 20.70
CA ARG A 188 -5.29 2.31 22.00
C ARG A 188 -4.41 2.69 23.17
N LEU A 189 -3.11 2.43 23.10
CA LEU A 189 -2.14 2.81 24.14
C LEU A 189 -1.78 4.30 24.08
N HIS A 190 -2.01 4.99 22.97
CA HIS A 190 -1.66 6.41 22.78
C HIS A 190 -2.89 7.33 22.65
N GLY A 191 -4.10 6.83 22.90
CA GLY A 191 -5.32 7.67 22.92
C GLY A 191 -5.72 8.25 21.56
N LEU A 192 -5.15 7.76 20.47
CA LEU A 192 -5.51 8.19 19.11
C LEU A 192 -6.73 7.41 18.61
N HIS A 193 -7.75 8.13 18.18
CA HIS A 193 -8.99 7.57 17.65
C HIS A 193 -8.72 6.74 16.38
N PRO A 194 -9.46 5.63 16.14
CA PRO A 194 -9.30 4.81 14.93
C PRO A 194 -9.61 5.53 13.59
N GLN A 195 -10.07 6.77 13.65
CA GLN A 195 -10.43 7.59 12.49
C GLN A 195 -9.27 8.42 11.93
N ASP A 196 -8.10 8.43 12.57
CA ASP A 196 -6.97 9.28 12.17
C ASP A 196 -5.96 8.54 11.29
N ARG A 197 -6.45 7.85 10.27
CA ARG A 197 -5.59 7.11 9.31
C ARG A 197 -5.73 7.74 7.94
N GLY A 198 -4.67 8.36 7.46
CA GLY A 198 -4.61 8.95 6.12
C GLY A 198 -4.00 10.35 6.08
N ILE A 199 -3.87 10.89 4.90
CA ILE A 199 -3.46 12.29 4.67
C ILE A 199 -4.72 13.14 4.72
N GLN A 200 -4.77 14.12 5.62
CA GLN A 200 -5.86 15.09 5.64
C GLN A 200 -5.37 16.41 5.00
N ILE A 201 -6.08 16.84 3.97
CA ILE A 201 -5.86 18.15 3.35
C ILE A 201 -6.93 19.10 3.89
N ARG A 202 -6.48 20.18 4.50
CA ARG A 202 -7.36 21.29 4.94
C ARG A 202 -7.06 22.52 4.09
N SER A 203 -8.08 23.08 3.51
CA SER A 203 -8.02 24.33 2.73
C SER A 203 -8.27 25.55 3.60
#